data_1afcbdd8840066ab76dc0574a161ae39
#
_entry.id   1afcbdd8840066ab76dc0574a161ae39
#
_cell.length_a   1.000
_cell.length_b   1.000
_cell.length_c   1.000
_cell.angle_alpha   90.00
_cell.angle_beta   90.00
_cell.angle_gamma   90.00
#
_symmetry.space_group_name_H-M   'P 1'
#
loop_
_entity.id
_entity.type
_entity.pdbx_description
1 polymer ?
#
loop_
_entity_poly.entity_id
_entity_poly.type
_entity_poly.pdbx_seq_one_letter_code
_entity_poly.pdbx_strand_id
1 'polypeptide(L)'
;MDRSMSNKIRFCHFENFGILPTFDFYNISSINLIIGENGTGKTVFLKALYSATRAMEEYKRGDDIRSMADILSEKLRWTFQVEKLGDMVTRGISESLSFQMSLDEQNVVYQFSPSAERKVGAVTAPDVGRNANSIFIPAKEVLSLFSIILESREVDKSFGFDDTYYDLVKALRIAPKRGRNFDAFAKSRKNLKDVINGKVDFDERSGKWYYKDKNNYRFAIGATSEGIKKISILDRLLANGYLNDQSIIFIDEIESALHPEAICKFLDMIYEIADKMGVQVFISTHSYFVIKKLVLLAMRKKEFITCISLKKDAKKPYINDLHDGMPDNSIIDTSIQLYEQEIEEGL
;
A
#
# COMPACT_ATOMS: atom_id res chain seq x y z
N MET A 1 -10.25 -11.63 25.62
CA MET A 1 -9.79 -11.86 24.25
C MET A 1 -9.29 -10.53 23.72
N ASP A 2 -8.04 -10.47 23.47
CA ASP A 2 -7.35 -9.23 23.06
C ASP A 2 -7.81 -8.82 21.66
N ARG A 3 -8.55 -7.71 21.56
CA ARG A 3 -9.05 -7.16 20.28
C ARG A 3 -7.93 -6.73 19.31
N SER A 4 -6.68 -6.79 19.78
CA SER A 4 -5.50 -6.31 19.01
C SER A 4 -5.01 -7.29 17.94
N MET A 5 -5.52 -8.52 17.90
CA MET A 5 -4.94 -9.60 17.08
C MET A 5 -5.81 -10.08 15.92
N SER A 6 -7.04 -9.62 15.75
CA SER A 6 -7.88 -9.92 14.59
C SER A 6 -7.65 -8.92 13.46
N ASN A 7 -7.84 -9.35 12.23
CA ASN A 7 -7.85 -8.53 11.00
C ASN A 7 -6.46 -8.13 10.45
N LYS A 8 -5.44 -8.98 10.61
CA LYS A 8 -4.07 -8.70 10.15
C LYS A 8 -3.47 -9.85 9.36
N ILE A 9 -2.66 -9.54 8.35
CA ILE A 9 -1.76 -10.50 7.72
C ILE A 9 -0.74 -10.89 8.80
N ARG A 10 -0.58 -12.20 9.02
CA ARG A 10 0.33 -12.76 10.03
C ARG A 10 1.48 -13.53 9.46
N PHE A 11 1.31 -14.01 8.25
CA PHE A 11 2.27 -14.82 7.54
C PHE A 11 2.09 -14.64 6.04
N CYS A 12 3.18 -14.65 5.30
CA CYS A 12 3.16 -14.89 3.87
C CYS A 12 4.41 -15.64 3.42
N HIS A 13 4.23 -16.45 2.39
CA HIS A 13 5.26 -17.21 1.68
C HIS A 13 5.29 -16.80 0.23
N PHE A 14 6.49 -16.57 -0.28
CA PHE A 14 6.75 -16.27 -1.68
C PHE A 14 7.72 -17.30 -2.24
N GLU A 15 7.36 -17.92 -3.35
CA GLU A 15 8.23 -18.83 -4.09
C GLU A 15 8.10 -18.56 -5.59
N ASN A 16 9.21 -18.34 -6.26
CA ASN A 16 9.28 -18.08 -7.70
C ASN A 16 8.40 -16.91 -8.17
N PHE A 17 8.24 -15.88 -7.36
CA PHE A 17 7.36 -14.73 -7.62
C PHE A 17 8.15 -13.58 -8.25
N GLY A 18 8.23 -13.55 -9.57
CA GLY A 18 8.90 -12.48 -10.32
C GLY A 18 10.37 -12.35 -9.96
N ILE A 19 10.73 -11.19 -9.39
CA ILE A 19 12.10 -10.89 -8.95
C ILE A 19 12.31 -11.13 -7.45
N LEU A 20 11.24 -11.48 -6.71
CA LEU A 20 11.36 -11.72 -5.27
C LEU A 20 12.11 -13.02 -5.01
N PRO A 21 13.00 -13.04 -3.99
CA PRO A 21 13.58 -14.30 -3.54
C PRO A 21 12.49 -15.20 -2.94
N THR A 22 12.78 -16.49 -2.81
CA THR A 22 11.92 -17.40 -2.05
C THR A 22 12.12 -17.19 -0.56
N PHE A 23 11.06 -16.84 0.17
CA PHE A 23 11.12 -16.60 1.60
C PHE A 23 9.78 -16.68 2.31
N ASP A 24 9.86 -16.93 3.61
CA ASP A 24 8.76 -16.80 4.55
C ASP A 24 8.85 -15.47 5.29
N PHE A 25 7.72 -14.84 5.49
CA PHE A 25 7.63 -13.61 6.27
C PHE A 25 6.69 -13.80 7.45
N TYR A 26 7.28 -13.81 8.63
CA TYR A 26 6.62 -13.85 9.94
C TYR A 26 6.84 -12.53 10.68
N ASN A 27 6.28 -12.41 11.88
CA ASN A 27 6.44 -11.23 12.74
C ASN A 27 5.98 -9.94 12.07
N ILE A 28 4.83 -10.01 11.41
CA ILE A 28 4.23 -8.88 10.71
C ILE A 28 3.55 -7.99 11.76
N SER A 29 4.01 -6.73 11.84
CA SER A 29 3.52 -5.74 12.81
C SER A 29 2.33 -4.92 12.29
N SER A 30 1.85 -3.97 13.09
CA SER A 30 0.82 -3.02 12.65
C SER A 30 1.34 -2.07 11.56
N ILE A 31 2.63 -1.71 11.62
CA ILE A 31 3.30 -0.92 10.57
C ILE A 31 4.51 -1.72 10.08
N ASN A 32 4.57 -1.95 8.77
CA ASN A 32 5.60 -2.74 8.13
C ASN A 32 6.28 -1.89 7.05
N LEU A 33 7.59 -1.76 7.14
CA LEU A 33 8.40 -1.00 6.22
C LEU A 33 9.13 -1.92 5.25
N ILE A 34 9.03 -1.66 3.96
CA ILE A 34 9.73 -2.40 2.90
C ILE A 34 10.75 -1.45 2.27
N ILE A 35 12.04 -1.75 2.42
CA ILE A 35 13.14 -0.94 1.90
C ILE A 35 13.98 -1.72 0.91
N GLY A 36 14.75 -1.02 0.10
CA GLY A 36 15.66 -1.60 -0.88
C GLY A 36 15.89 -0.68 -2.06
N GLU A 37 16.88 -1.00 -2.86
CA GLU A 37 17.21 -0.30 -4.08
C GLU A 37 16.08 -0.37 -5.12
N ASN A 38 16.22 0.42 -6.19
CA ASN A 38 15.29 0.33 -7.31
C ASN A 38 15.40 -1.05 -7.99
N GLY A 39 14.25 -1.61 -8.33
CA GLY A 39 14.21 -2.91 -9.00
C GLY A 39 14.36 -4.12 -8.08
N THR A 40 14.37 -3.98 -6.73
CA THR A 40 14.45 -5.12 -5.78
C THR A 40 13.12 -5.80 -5.49
N GLY A 41 12.00 -5.30 -6.06
CA GLY A 41 10.69 -5.95 -5.89
C GLY A 41 9.79 -5.36 -4.81
N LYS A 42 10.08 -4.20 -4.22
CA LYS A 42 9.22 -3.55 -3.20
C LYS A 42 7.77 -3.43 -3.63
N THR A 43 7.53 -2.86 -4.81
CA THR A 43 6.17 -2.72 -5.38
C THR A 43 5.55 -4.08 -5.71
N VAL A 44 6.33 -5.05 -6.20
CA VAL A 44 5.87 -6.42 -6.46
C VAL A 44 5.39 -7.08 -5.18
N PHE A 45 6.15 -6.97 -4.09
CA PHE A 45 5.80 -7.46 -2.77
C PHE A 45 4.47 -6.87 -2.27
N LEU A 46 4.33 -5.53 -2.31
CA LEU A 46 3.11 -4.85 -1.89
C LEU A 46 1.91 -5.26 -2.76
N LYS A 47 2.06 -5.33 -4.08
CA LYS A 47 1.01 -5.70 -5.02
C LYS A 47 0.56 -7.16 -4.84
N ALA A 48 1.46 -8.07 -4.52
CA ALA A 48 1.12 -9.47 -4.25
C ALA A 48 0.23 -9.59 -3.01
N LEU A 49 0.62 -8.97 -1.89
CA LEU A 49 -0.19 -8.92 -0.67
C LEU A 49 -1.54 -8.23 -0.92
N TYR A 50 -1.54 -7.11 -1.62
CA TYR A 50 -2.75 -6.37 -1.97
C TYR A 50 -3.72 -7.20 -2.80
N SER A 51 -3.25 -7.86 -3.86
CA SER A 51 -4.08 -8.68 -4.74
C SER A 51 -4.75 -9.82 -4.00
N ALA A 52 -4.01 -10.52 -3.14
CA ALA A 52 -4.55 -11.60 -2.31
C ALA A 52 -5.58 -11.08 -1.30
N THR A 53 -5.27 -9.95 -0.61
CA THR A 53 -6.17 -9.31 0.35
C THR A 53 -7.47 -8.89 -0.33
N ARG A 54 -7.39 -8.20 -1.48
CA ARG A 54 -8.58 -7.77 -2.22
C ARG A 54 -9.40 -8.93 -2.76
N ALA A 55 -8.74 -10.00 -3.20
CA ALA A 55 -9.47 -11.20 -3.64
C ALA A 55 -10.27 -11.83 -2.49
N MET A 56 -9.72 -11.88 -1.27
CA MET A 56 -10.44 -12.34 -0.08
C MET A 56 -11.63 -11.41 0.28
N GLU A 57 -11.50 -10.09 0.03
CA GLU A 57 -12.54 -9.11 0.29
C GLU A 57 -13.67 -9.11 -0.76
N GLU A 58 -13.36 -9.51 -2.00
CA GLU A 58 -14.35 -9.64 -3.07
C GLU A 58 -15.04 -11.02 -3.06
N TYR A 59 -14.37 -12.06 -2.58
CA TYR A 59 -14.90 -13.41 -2.52
C TYR A 59 -16.13 -13.52 -1.61
N LYS A 60 -17.22 -14.08 -2.15
CA LYS A 60 -18.53 -14.20 -1.48
C LYS A 60 -19.10 -12.85 -0.98
N ARG A 61 -18.77 -11.75 -1.64
CA ARG A 61 -19.28 -10.44 -1.26
C ARG A 61 -20.59 -10.13 -1.99
N GLY A 62 -21.66 -9.92 -1.22
CA GLY A 62 -23.00 -9.70 -1.80
C GLY A 62 -23.43 -10.91 -2.64
N ASP A 63 -23.92 -10.64 -3.86
CA ASP A 63 -24.40 -11.65 -4.80
C ASP A 63 -23.30 -12.17 -5.76
N ASP A 64 -22.03 -11.90 -5.48
CA ASP A 64 -20.92 -12.37 -6.33
C ASP A 64 -20.74 -13.89 -6.20
N ILE A 65 -20.99 -14.60 -7.32
CA ILE A 65 -20.91 -16.05 -7.40
C ILE A 65 -19.56 -16.55 -7.94
N ARG A 66 -18.64 -15.65 -8.28
CA ARG A 66 -17.33 -16.07 -8.82
C ARG A 66 -16.56 -16.90 -7.81
N SER A 67 -15.83 -17.89 -8.32
CA SER A 67 -14.89 -18.65 -7.49
C SER A 67 -13.72 -17.78 -7.04
N MET A 68 -13.06 -18.16 -5.94
CA MET A 68 -11.83 -17.49 -5.49
C MET A 68 -10.75 -17.53 -6.58
N ALA A 69 -10.67 -18.60 -7.34
CA ALA A 69 -9.73 -18.74 -8.47
C ALA A 69 -10.01 -17.71 -9.59
N ASP A 70 -11.27 -17.46 -9.93
CA ASP A 70 -11.64 -16.48 -10.95
C ASP A 70 -11.34 -15.05 -10.49
N ILE A 71 -11.73 -14.70 -9.24
CA ILE A 71 -11.46 -13.40 -8.66
C ILE A 71 -9.95 -13.13 -8.59
N LEU A 72 -9.19 -14.10 -8.05
CA LEU A 72 -7.74 -13.97 -7.91
C LEU A 72 -7.03 -13.86 -9.26
N SER A 73 -7.44 -14.64 -10.25
CA SER A 73 -6.90 -14.59 -11.61
C SER A 73 -7.10 -13.21 -12.24
N GLU A 74 -8.29 -12.65 -12.09
CA GLU A 74 -8.60 -11.31 -12.56
C GLU A 74 -7.78 -10.25 -11.80
N LYS A 75 -7.73 -10.31 -10.47
CA LYS A 75 -6.95 -9.38 -9.64
C LYS A 75 -5.46 -9.40 -10.00
N LEU A 76 -4.85 -10.56 -10.09
CA LEU A 76 -3.44 -10.69 -10.45
C LEU A 76 -3.17 -10.11 -11.84
N ARG A 77 -3.98 -10.50 -12.83
CA ARG A 77 -3.83 -10.01 -14.21
C ARG A 77 -3.87 -8.48 -14.30
N TRP A 78 -4.83 -7.85 -13.66
CA TRP A 78 -5.00 -6.41 -13.70
C TRP A 78 -4.03 -5.64 -12.80
N THR A 79 -3.68 -6.17 -11.63
CA THR A 79 -2.72 -5.53 -10.74
C THR A 79 -1.30 -5.55 -11.31
N PHE A 80 -0.92 -6.63 -11.99
CA PHE A 80 0.41 -6.77 -12.60
C PHE A 80 0.44 -6.43 -14.09
N GLN A 81 -0.72 -6.16 -14.69
CA GLN A 81 -0.88 -5.82 -16.11
C GLN A 81 -0.21 -6.83 -17.04
N VAL A 82 -0.41 -8.11 -16.78
CA VAL A 82 0.16 -9.21 -17.57
C VAL A 82 -0.90 -9.83 -18.48
N GLU A 83 -0.53 -10.16 -19.71
CA GLU A 83 -1.43 -10.90 -20.61
C GLU A 83 -1.58 -12.35 -20.18
N LYS A 84 -0.50 -12.95 -19.69
CA LYS A 84 -0.43 -14.31 -19.17
C LYS A 84 0.04 -14.29 -17.73
N LEU A 85 -0.63 -15.02 -16.85
CA LEU A 85 -0.21 -15.15 -15.45
C LEU A 85 1.19 -15.75 -15.33
N GLY A 86 1.55 -16.67 -16.24
CA GLY A 86 2.89 -17.25 -16.31
C GLY A 86 4.03 -16.23 -16.42
N ASP A 87 3.76 -15.02 -16.94
CA ASP A 87 4.76 -13.94 -17.00
C ASP A 87 5.16 -13.39 -15.64
N MET A 88 4.40 -13.70 -14.59
CA MET A 88 4.72 -13.36 -13.20
C MET A 88 5.67 -14.35 -12.54
N VAL A 89 5.89 -15.52 -13.13
CA VAL A 89 6.84 -16.51 -12.61
C VAL A 89 8.27 -16.02 -12.83
N THR A 90 9.17 -16.34 -11.90
CA THR A 90 10.60 -16.00 -12.02
C THR A 90 11.14 -16.48 -13.37
N ARG A 91 11.87 -15.63 -14.07
CA ARG A 91 12.40 -15.93 -15.40
C ARG A 91 13.47 -17.03 -15.35
N GLY A 92 13.45 -17.91 -16.35
CA GLY A 92 14.49 -18.93 -16.54
C GLY A 92 14.32 -20.21 -15.71
N ILE A 93 13.18 -20.39 -15.04
CA ILE A 93 12.85 -21.59 -14.29
C ILE A 93 11.62 -22.30 -14.88
N SER A 94 11.49 -23.59 -14.60
CA SER A 94 10.35 -24.43 -14.99
C SER A 94 9.32 -24.64 -13.89
N GLU A 95 9.73 -24.34 -12.66
CA GLU A 95 8.93 -24.51 -11.45
C GLU A 95 7.80 -23.49 -11.41
N SER A 96 6.73 -23.83 -10.71
CA SER A 96 5.57 -22.97 -10.52
C SER A 96 5.86 -21.84 -9.54
N LEU A 97 5.20 -20.69 -9.75
CA LEU A 97 5.02 -19.68 -8.71
C LEU A 97 4.09 -20.25 -7.64
N SER A 98 4.46 -20.08 -6.38
CA SER A 98 3.63 -20.39 -5.23
C SER A 98 3.57 -19.17 -4.29
N PHE A 99 2.36 -18.87 -3.82
CA PHE A 99 2.12 -17.81 -2.83
C PHE A 99 1.15 -18.32 -1.78
N GLN A 100 1.48 -18.04 -0.52
CA GLN A 100 0.58 -18.28 0.60
C GLN A 100 0.50 -17.05 1.47
N MET A 101 -0.68 -16.74 1.98
CA MET A 101 -0.92 -15.68 2.95
C MET A 101 -1.93 -16.14 4.00
N SER A 102 -1.61 -15.89 5.26
CA SER A 102 -2.54 -16.04 6.39
C SER A 102 -3.01 -14.65 6.79
N LEU A 103 -4.31 -14.42 6.69
CA LEU A 103 -4.98 -13.19 7.07
C LEU A 103 -6.09 -13.55 8.06
N ASP A 104 -5.97 -13.08 9.28
CA ASP A 104 -6.77 -13.52 10.42
C ASP A 104 -6.56 -15.03 10.68
N GLU A 105 -7.63 -15.81 10.71
CA GLU A 105 -7.60 -17.27 10.79
C GLU A 105 -7.82 -17.93 9.44
N GLN A 106 -7.84 -17.13 8.36
CA GLN A 106 -8.10 -17.57 7.00
C GLN A 106 -6.81 -17.64 6.20
N ASN A 107 -6.70 -18.65 5.36
CA ASN A 107 -5.57 -18.82 4.46
C ASN A 107 -6.00 -18.68 3.00
N VAL A 108 -5.16 -18.04 2.22
CA VAL A 108 -5.20 -18.10 0.77
C VAL A 108 -3.89 -18.67 0.26
N VAL A 109 -3.97 -19.71 -0.55
CA VAL A 109 -2.80 -20.29 -1.23
C VAL A 109 -3.14 -20.38 -2.71
N TYR A 110 -2.21 -19.99 -3.55
CA TYR A 110 -2.35 -20.18 -4.98
C TYR A 110 -1.02 -20.54 -5.64
N GLN A 111 -1.15 -21.26 -6.74
CA GLN A 111 -0.01 -21.75 -7.51
C GLN A 111 -0.35 -21.76 -9.00
N PHE A 112 0.62 -21.43 -9.85
CA PHE A 112 0.52 -21.57 -11.30
C PHE A 112 1.90 -21.69 -11.96
N SER A 113 1.91 -22.38 -13.11
CA SER A 113 3.13 -22.64 -13.88
C SER A 113 3.52 -21.46 -14.79
N PRO A 114 4.75 -21.44 -15.33
CA PRO A 114 5.16 -20.46 -16.34
C PRO A 114 4.30 -20.49 -17.63
N SER A 115 3.59 -21.60 -17.89
CA SER A 115 2.68 -21.71 -19.04
C SER A 115 1.24 -21.30 -18.73
N ALA A 116 0.94 -20.83 -17.53
CA ALA A 116 -0.41 -20.39 -17.16
C ALA A 116 -0.86 -19.19 -17.99
N GLU A 117 -1.98 -19.34 -18.68
CA GLU A 117 -2.55 -18.27 -19.50
C GLU A 117 -3.31 -17.25 -18.63
N ARG A 118 -4.57 -17.52 -18.29
CA ARG A 118 -5.47 -16.57 -17.63
C ARG A 118 -6.06 -17.05 -16.32
N LYS A 119 -5.82 -18.30 -15.93
CA LYS A 119 -6.39 -18.88 -14.71
C LYS A 119 -5.31 -19.38 -13.79
N VAL A 120 -5.48 -19.11 -12.52
CA VAL A 120 -4.71 -19.71 -11.45
C VAL A 120 -5.08 -21.18 -11.37
N GLY A 121 -4.09 -22.07 -11.34
CA GLY A 121 -4.30 -23.51 -11.42
C GLY A 121 -4.88 -24.10 -10.14
N ALA A 122 -4.20 -23.93 -9.03
CA ALA A 122 -4.61 -24.43 -7.71
C ALA A 122 -4.82 -23.26 -6.76
N VAL A 123 -5.99 -23.23 -6.08
CA VAL A 123 -6.32 -22.19 -5.08
C VAL A 123 -6.94 -22.84 -3.86
N THR A 124 -6.38 -22.58 -2.69
CA THR A 124 -7.06 -22.79 -1.41
C THR A 124 -7.77 -21.48 -1.05
N ALA A 125 -9.11 -21.54 -1.02
CA ALA A 125 -9.95 -20.39 -0.72
C ALA A 125 -10.24 -20.31 0.78
N PRO A 126 -10.47 -19.11 1.32
CA PRO A 126 -10.98 -18.95 2.68
C PRO A 126 -12.42 -19.50 2.80
N ASP A 127 -12.79 -19.94 3.99
CA ASP A 127 -14.14 -20.47 4.24
C ASP A 127 -15.21 -19.39 4.07
N VAL A 128 -14.91 -18.17 4.51
CA VAL A 128 -15.80 -17.00 4.43
C VAL A 128 -15.10 -15.83 3.76
N GLY A 129 -15.88 -14.97 3.08
CA GLY A 129 -15.39 -13.73 2.53
C GLY A 129 -15.04 -12.72 3.64
N ARG A 130 -14.10 -11.84 3.38
CA ARG A 130 -13.67 -10.80 4.30
C ARG A 130 -14.48 -9.52 4.13
N ASN A 131 -15.14 -9.06 5.20
CA ASN A 131 -15.93 -7.82 5.14
C ASN A 131 -15.08 -6.58 5.49
N ALA A 132 -14.13 -6.27 4.65
CA ALA A 132 -13.27 -5.10 4.77
C ALA A 132 -13.06 -4.40 3.44
N ASN A 133 -12.40 -3.25 3.49
CA ASN A 133 -12.02 -2.47 2.32
C ASN A 133 -10.55 -2.04 2.47
N SER A 134 -9.65 -2.87 2.02
CA SER A 134 -8.22 -2.53 1.96
C SER A 134 -7.93 -1.67 0.74
N ILE A 135 -6.88 -0.86 0.83
CA ILE A 135 -6.53 0.12 -0.19
C ILE A 135 -5.05 0.14 -0.49
N PHE A 136 -4.72 0.40 -1.74
CA PHE A 136 -3.36 0.68 -2.20
C PHE A 136 -3.26 2.15 -2.60
N ILE A 137 -2.29 2.87 -2.05
CA ILE A 137 -1.95 4.24 -2.43
C ILE A 137 -0.67 4.17 -3.28
N PRO A 138 -0.76 4.34 -4.61
CA PRO A 138 0.39 4.20 -5.49
C PRO A 138 1.35 5.39 -5.37
N ALA A 139 2.57 5.21 -5.88
CA ALA A 139 3.60 6.25 -5.89
C ALA A 139 3.15 7.52 -6.63
N LYS A 140 2.51 7.34 -7.79
CA LYS A 140 1.97 8.45 -8.59
C LYS A 140 0.58 8.86 -8.10
N GLU A 141 0.28 10.14 -8.23
CA GLU A 141 -1.02 10.69 -7.85
C GLU A 141 -2.15 10.25 -8.79
N VAL A 142 -3.37 10.25 -8.31
CA VAL A 142 -4.54 9.76 -9.05
C VAL A 142 -5.63 10.81 -9.28
N LEU A 143 -5.61 11.92 -8.55
CA LEU A 143 -6.71 12.88 -8.57
C LEU A 143 -6.82 13.64 -9.90
N SER A 144 -5.69 14.00 -10.50
CA SER A 144 -5.65 14.62 -11.83
C SER A 144 -6.00 13.64 -12.96
N LEU A 145 -5.74 12.34 -12.73
CA LEU A 145 -5.94 11.27 -13.71
C LEU A 145 -7.26 10.53 -13.50
N PHE A 146 -8.08 10.98 -12.56
CA PHE A 146 -9.27 10.29 -12.06
C PHE A 146 -10.21 9.79 -13.18
N SER A 147 -10.61 10.66 -14.09
CA SER A 147 -11.51 10.29 -15.19
C SER A 147 -10.83 9.38 -16.22
N ILE A 148 -9.54 9.61 -16.50
CA ILE A 148 -8.77 8.80 -17.45
C ILE A 148 -8.60 7.37 -16.93
N ILE A 149 -8.35 7.20 -15.62
CA ILE A 149 -8.24 5.88 -14.99
C ILE A 149 -9.56 5.11 -15.12
N LEU A 150 -10.69 5.76 -14.85
CA LEU A 150 -12.01 5.13 -15.00
C LEU A 150 -12.31 4.76 -16.45
N GLU A 151 -12.08 5.67 -17.39
CA GLU A 151 -12.33 5.45 -18.82
C GLU A 151 -11.48 4.30 -19.37
N SER A 152 -10.17 4.30 -19.11
CA SER A 152 -9.26 3.23 -19.52
C SER A 152 -9.71 1.85 -19.04
N ARG A 153 -10.25 1.75 -17.80
CA ARG A 153 -10.65 0.48 -17.22
C ARG A 153 -12.07 0.07 -17.57
N GLU A 154 -13.05 0.99 -17.51
CA GLU A 154 -14.47 0.66 -17.64
C GLU A 154 -14.93 0.67 -19.11
N VAL A 155 -14.36 1.55 -19.93
CA VAL A 155 -14.74 1.72 -21.34
C VAL A 155 -13.78 0.97 -22.25
N ASP A 156 -12.49 1.34 -22.24
CA ASP A 156 -11.49 0.82 -23.18
C ASP A 156 -11.03 -0.60 -22.82
N LYS A 157 -11.18 -1.02 -21.54
CA LYS A 157 -10.69 -2.30 -21.00
C LYS A 157 -9.23 -2.57 -21.35
N SER A 158 -8.42 -1.52 -21.34
CA SER A 158 -7.02 -1.51 -21.72
C SER A 158 -6.09 -1.47 -20.50
N PHE A 159 -4.88 -2.01 -20.64
CA PHE A 159 -3.82 -1.79 -19.69
C PHE A 159 -3.30 -0.35 -19.78
N GLY A 160 -2.85 0.20 -18.68
CA GLY A 160 -2.36 1.58 -18.55
C GLY A 160 -2.33 1.98 -17.09
N PHE A 161 -3.46 1.78 -16.41
CA PHE A 161 -3.58 1.91 -14.96
C PHE A 161 -3.99 0.56 -14.37
N ASP A 162 -3.20 0.06 -13.43
CA ASP A 162 -3.47 -1.21 -12.78
C ASP A 162 -4.59 -1.10 -11.72
N ASP A 163 -4.97 -2.25 -11.14
CA ASP A 163 -6.05 -2.31 -10.15
C ASP A 163 -5.78 -1.45 -8.91
N THR A 164 -4.53 -1.14 -8.58
CA THR A 164 -4.22 -0.27 -7.43
C THR A 164 -4.73 1.16 -7.67
N TYR A 165 -4.63 1.65 -8.90
CA TYR A 165 -5.18 2.94 -9.32
C TYR A 165 -6.71 2.90 -9.44
N TYR A 166 -7.24 1.87 -10.10
CA TYR A 166 -8.67 1.73 -10.35
C TYR A 166 -9.48 1.58 -9.06
N ASP A 167 -9.06 0.70 -8.16
CA ASP A 167 -9.73 0.52 -6.87
C ASP A 167 -9.66 1.80 -6.01
N LEU A 168 -8.54 2.54 -6.08
CA LEU A 168 -8.40 3.80 -5.37
C LEU A 168 -9.36 4.87 -5.89
N VAL A 169 -9.47 5.07 -7.19
CA VAL A 169 -10.42 6.06 -7.74
C VAL A 169 -11.88 5.70 -7.43
N LYS A 170 -12.24 4.41 -7.44
CA LYS A 170 -13.56 3.94 -6.99
C LYS A 170 -13.81 4.27 -5.52
N ALA A 171 -12.83 4.03 -4.65
CA ALA A 171 -12.93 4.35 -3.23
C ALA A 171 -13.09 5.86 -2.99
N LEU A 172 -12.35 6.69 -3.73
CA LEU A 172 -12.40 8.15 -3.63
C LEU A 172 -13.74 8.74 -4.12
N ARG A 173 -14.43 8.08 -5.06
CA ARG A 173 -15.73 8.51 -5.58
C ARG A 173 -16.83 8.47 -4.53
N ILE A 174 -16.71 7.64 -3.50
CA ILE A 174 -17.68 7.55 -2.41
C ILE A 174 -17.77 8.90 -1.72
N ALA A 175 -19.00 9.42 -1.57
CA ALA A 175 -19.25 10.69 -0.89
C ALA A 175 -18.92 10.61 0.61
N PRO A 176 -18.38 11.68 1.23
CA PRO A 176 -18.15 11.71 2.67
C PRO A 176 -19.45 11.49 3.46
N LYS A 177 -19.37 10.65 4.48
CA LYS A 177 -20.49 10.38 5.39
C LYS A 177 -20.10 10.84 6.80
N ARG A 178 -20.99 11.56 7.47
CA ARG A 178 -20.86 11.80 8.91
C ARG A 178 -21.11 10.49 9.65
N GLY A 179 -20.16 10.08 10.49
CA GLY A 179 -20.27 8.84 11.26
C GLY A 179 -19.15 8.74 12.28
N ARG A 180 -19.14 7.63 13.03
CA ARG A 180 -18.22 7.40 14.16
C ARG A 180 -16.75 7.63 13.80
N ASN A 181 -16.30 7.20 12.61
CA ASN A 181 -14.92 7.39 12.16
C ASN A 181 -14.61 8.85 11.80
N PHE A 182 -15.60 9.62 11.34
CA PHE A 182 -15.43 11.04 11.05
C PHE A 182 -15.01 11.84 12.30
N ASP A 183 -15.65 11.57 13.44
CA ASP A 183 -15.38 12.26 14.69
C ASP A 183 -14.12 11.73 15.39
N ALA A 184 -13.88 10.42 15.37
CA ALA A 184 -12.70 9.79 15.95
C ALA A 184 -11.38 10.29 15.33
N PHE A 185 -11.40 10.62 14.04
CA PHE A 185 -10.24 11.12 13.30
C PHE A 185 -10.29 12.63 13.01
N ALA A 186 -11.20 13.37 13.65
CA ALA A 186 -11.36 14.81 13.44
C ALA A 186 -10.04 15.57 13.69
N LYS A 187 -9.29 15.20 14.74
CA LYS A 187 -7.99 15.79 15.05
C LYS A 187 -6.94 15.49 13.99
N SER A 188 -6.80 14.21 13.60
CA SER A 188 -5.85 13.77 12.57
C SER A 188 -6.17 14.40 11.22
N ARG A 189 -7.44 14.46 10.86
CA ARG A 189 -7.92 15.14 9.66
C ARG A 189 -7.69 16.64 9.69
N LYS A 190 -7.81 17.28 10.87
CA LYS A 190 -7.46 18.70 11.04
C LYS A 190 -5.97 18.90 10.80
N ASN A 191 -5.11 18.08 11.41
CA ASN A 191 -3.67 18.14 11.21
C ASN A 191 -3.29 18.00 9.73
N LEU A 192 -3.96 17.11 8.97
CA LEU A 192 -3.75 17.01 7.52
C LEU A 192 -4.14 18.30 6.78
N LYS A 193 -5.31 18.86 7.10
CA LYS A 193 -5.76 20.12 6.47
C LYS A 193 -4.80 21.27 6.76
N ASP A 194 -4.21 21.28 7.94
CA ASP A 194 -3.19 22.27 8.31
C ASP A 194 -1.91 22.07 7.48
N VAL A 195 -1.51 20.83 7.20
CA VAL A 195 -0.36 20.51 6.32
C VAL A 195 -0.61 20.97 4.89
N ILE A 196 -1.79 20.67 4.35
CA ILE A 196 -2.15 21.02 2.96
C ILE A 196 -2.67 22.45 2.82
N ASN A 197 -2.85 23.18 3.95
CA ASN A 197 -3.36 24.56 4.01
C ASN A 197 -4.69 24.74 3.24
N GLY A 198 -5.58 23.77 3.35
CA GLY A 198 -6.85 23.76 2.64
C GLY A 198 -7.56 22.39 2.65
N LYS A 199 -8.29 22.12 1.59
CA LYS A 199 -8.98 20.85 1.40
C LYS A 199 -9.16 20.52 -0.08
N VAL A 200 -9.30 19.24 -0.40
CA VAL A 200 -9.66 18.76 -1.73
C VAL A 200 -11.11 18.26 -1.71
N ASP A 201 -11.89 18.75 -2.66
CA ASP A 201 -13.31 18.41 -2.82
C ASP A 201 -13.57 17.84 -4.23
N PHE A 202 -14.46 16.85 -4.31
CA PHE A 202 -14.98 16.33 -5.57
C PHE A 202 -16.27 17.05 -5.92
N ASP A 203 -16.36 17.58 -7.14
CA ASP A 203 -17.56 18.20 -7.66
C ASP A 203 -18.33 17.17 -8.52
N GLU A 204 -19.41 16.66 -8.00
CA GLU A 204 -20.25 15.65 -8.66
C GLU A 204 -20.86 16.12 -9.97
N ARG A 205 -21.09 17.44 -10.12
CA ARG A 205 -21.69 18.00 -11.36
C ARG A 205 -20.70 17.99 -12.52
N SER A 206 -19.44 18.35 -12.25
CA SER A 206 -18.39 18.38 -13.27
C SER A 206 -17.58 17.10 -13.35
N GLY A 207 -17.72 16.18 -12.37
CA GLY A 207 -16.90 14.97 -12.27
C GLY A 207 -15.42 15.24 -11.98
N LYS A 208 -15.06 16.41 -11.44
CA LYS A 208 -13.68 16.86 -11.27
C LYS A 208 -13.32 17.13 -9.83
N TRP A 209 -12.04 16.94 -9.51
CA TRP A 209 -11.45 17.29 -8.23
C TRP A 209 -10.95 18.73 -8.24
N TYR A 210 -11.10 19.41 -7.10
CA TYR A 210 -10.66 20.79 -6.88
C TYR A 210 -10.00 20.93 -5.52
N TYR A 211 -8.96 21.74 -5.48
CA TYR A 211 -8.37 22.21 -4.23
C TYR A 211 -9.01 23.55 -3.82
N LYS A 212 -9.35 23.68 -2.54
CA LYS A 212 -9.77 24.94 -1.91
C LYS A 212 -8.77 25.31 -0.84
N ASP A 213 -8.18 26.49 -0.96
CA ASP A 213 -7.30 27.03 0.06
C ASP A 213 -8.06 27.48 1.33
N LYS A 214 -7.32 27.96 2.33
CA LYS A 214 -7.91 28.51 3.57
C LYS A 214 -8.82 29.73 3.35
N ASN A 215 -8.65 30.46 2.25
CA ASN A 215 -9.46 31.61 1.88
C ASN A 215 -10.66 31.22 1.01
N ASN A 216 -10.91 29.92 0.81
CA ASN A 216 -11.93 29.34 -0.07
C ASN A 216 -11.73 29.60 -1.57
N TYR A 217 -10.58 30.07 -2.02
CA TYR A 217 -10.27 30.12 -3.45
C TYR A 217 -10.18 28.70 -4.01
N ARG A 218 -10.85 28.50 -5.14
CA ARG A 218 -10.95 27.18 -5.81
C ARG A 218 -9.95 27.09 -6.95
N PHE A 219 -9.12 26.05 -6.93
CA PHE A 219 -8.14 25.76 -7.95
C PHE A 219 -8.41 24.38 -8.60
N ALA A 220 -8.16 24.25 -9.89
CA ALA A 220 -8.17 22.94 -10.52
C ALA A 220 -7.12 22.03 -9.87
N ILE A 221 -7.46 20.76 -9.69
CA ILE A 221 -6.57 19.83 -9.00
C ILE A 221 -5.21 19.66 -9.72
N GLY A 222 -5.19 19.77 -11.06
CA GLY A 222 -3.97 19.75 -11.85
C GLY A 222 -2.98 20.88 -11.55
N ALA A 223 -3.46 22.01 -11.03
CA ALA A 223 -2.63 23.15 -10.61
C ALA A 223 -2.14 23.04 -9.17
N THR A 224 -2.44 21.94 -8.48
CA THR A 224 -2.09 21.73 -7.07
C THR A 224 -0.87 20.82 -6.96
N SER A 225 -0.04 21.02 -5.92
CA SER A 225 1.15 20.19 -5.71
C SER A 225 0.79 18.72 -5.49
N GLU A 226 1.65 17.83 -5.97
CA GLU A 226 1.47 16.37 -5.84
C GLU A 226 1.35 15.94 -4.36
N GLY A 227 2.11 16.57 -3.47
CA GLY A 227 2.06 16.28 -2.04
C GLY A 227 0.69 16.58 -1.41
N ILE A 228 0.05 17.71 -1.80
CA ILE A 228 -1.31 18.04 -1.36
C ILE A 228 -2.29 16.97 -1.84
N LYS A 229 -2.17 16.54 -3.09
CA LYS A 229 -3.03 15.49 -3.67
C LYS A 229 -2.90 14.18 -2.88
N LYS A 230 -1.66 13.71 -2.62
CA LYS A 230 -1.37 12.46 -1.90
C LYS A 230 -1.93 12.45 -0.48
N ILE A 231 -1.71 13.54 0.27
CA ILE A 231 -2.24 13.69 1.62
C ILE A 231 -3.78 13.74 1.62
N SER A 232 -4.38 14.42 0.63
CA SER A 232 -5.83 14.55 0.51
C SER A 232 -6.54 13.23 0.20
N ILE A 233 -5.88 12.28 -0.44
CA ILE A 233 -6.39 10.92 -0.67
C ILE A 233 -6.73 10.27 0.68
N LEU A 234 -5.82 10.31 1.64
CA LEU A 234 -6.04 9.69 2.94
C LEU A 234 -7.13 10.42 3.75
N ASP A 235 -7.17 11.78 3.72
CA ASP A 235 -8.29 12.54 4.32
C ASP A 235 -9.64 12.13 3.73
N ARG A 236 -9.71 11.93 2.42
CA ARG A 236 -10.95 11.51 1.73
C ARG A 236 -11.38 10.10 2.13
N LEU A 237 -10.46 9.13 2.18
CA LEU A 237 -10.75 7.75 2.58
C LEU A 237 -11.21 7.62 4.03
N LEU A 238 -10.67 8.46 4.92
CA LEU A 238 -11.15 8.56 6.30
C LEU A 238 -12.53 9.24 6.37
N ALA A 239 -12.74 10.30 5.56
CA ALA A 239 -13.97 11.08 5.56
C ALA A 239 -15.18 10.33 5.03
N ASN A 240 -14.98 9.46 4.03
CA ASN A 240 -16.07 8.73 3.40
C ASN A 240 -16.37 7.37 4.08
N GLY A 241 -15.58 7.00 5.10
CA GLY A 241 -15.75 5.76 5.84
C GLY A 241 -15.38 4.51 5.02
N TYR A 242 -14.59 4.67 3.95
CA TYR A 242 -14.08 3.53 3.18
C TYR A 242 -13.19 2.63 4.04
N LEU A 243 -12.30 3.24 4.84
CA LEU A 243 -11.45 2.53 5.79
C LEU A 243 -12.22 2.22 7.07
N ASN A 244 -12.07 1.00 7.56
CA ASN A 244 -12.57 0.51 8.84
C ASN A 244 -11.43 -0.16 9.64
N ASP A 245 -11.75 -0.69 10.81
CA ASP A 245 -10.80 -1.36 11.71
C ASP A 245 -10.23 -2.68 11.15
N GLN A 246 -10.81 -3.19 10.07
CA GLN A 246 -10.35 -4.38 9.36
C GLN A 246 -9.53 -4.06 8.11
N SER A 247 -9.42 -2.80 7.72
CA SER A 247 -8.70 -2.39 6.51
C SER A 247 -7.20 -2.62 6.64
N ILE A 248 -6.57 -2.93 5.50
CA ILE A 248 -5.12 -2.94 5.35
C ILE A 248 -4.76 -1.84 4.33
N ILE A 249 -3.78 -1.01 4.68
CA ILE A 249 -3.33 0.11 3.84
C ILE A 249 -1.96 -0.23 3.28
N PHE A 250 -1.83 -0.22 1.97
CA PHE A 250 -0.58 -0.37 1.25
C PHE A 250 -0.19 0.98 0.66
N ILE A 251 1.04 1.44 0.90
CA ILE A 251 1.53 2.74 0.42
C ILE A 251 2.86 2.52 -0.31
N ASP A 252 2.86 2.76 -1.60
CA ASP A 252 4.07 2.65 -2.40
C ASP A 252 4.78 4.00 -2.50
N GLU A 253 6.10 4.01 -2.24
CA GLU A 253 6.94 5.21 -2.23
C GLU A 253 6.28 6.39 -1.51
N ILE A 254 6.11 6.23 -0.18
CA ILE A 254 5.39 7.22 0.63
C ILE A 254 5.94 8.64 0.50
N GLU A 255 7.24 8.76 0.27
CA GLU A 255 7.97 10.03 0.09
C GLU A 255 7.72 10.69 -1.26
N SER A 256 7.19 9.98 -2.24
CA SER A 256 7.03 10.49 -3.60
C SER A 256 6.28 11.83 -3.59
N ALA A 257 6.95 12.86 -4.13
CA ALA A 257 6.46 14.24 -4.24
C ALA A 257 6.15 14.97 -2.91
N LEU A 258 6.62 14.46 -1.77
CA LEU A 258 6.44 15.11 -0.47
C LEU A 258 7.73 15.79 0.00
N HIS A 259 7.60 17.00 0.52
CA HIS A 259 8.68 17.67 1.25
C HIS A 259 9.00 16.91 2.56
N PRO A 260 10.26 16.83 3.03
CA PRO A 260 10.64 16.08 4.23
C PRO A 260 9.76 16.37 5.47
N GLU A 261 9.40 17.61 5.72
CA GLU A 261 8.49 17.97 6.82
C GLU A 261 7.10 17.33 6.63
N ALA A 262 6.57 17.36 5.42
CA ALA A 262 5.28 16.74 5.09
C ALA A 262 5.32 15.21 5.24
N ILE A 263 6.44 14.57 4.87
CA ILE A 263 6.67 13.13 5.10
C ILE A 263 6.55 12.83 6.60
N CYS A 264 7.25 13.60 7.45
CA CYS A 264 7.21 13.38 8.90
C CYS A 264 5.80 13.49 9.47
N LYS A 265 5.03 14.53 9.09
CA LYS A 265 3.65 14.72 9.53
C LYS A 265 2.71 13.63 8.99
N PHE A 266 2.93 13.19 7.76
CA PHE A 266 2.16 12.12 7.14
C PHE A 266 2.40 10.79 7.84
N LEU A 267 3.64 10.45 8.19
CA LEU A 267 3.99 9.27 8.97
C LEU A 267 3.42 9.30 10.39
N ASP A 268 3.45 10.46 11.08
CA ASP A 268 2.81 10.61 12.39
C ASP A 268 1.31 10.29 12.32
N MET A 269 0.66 10.69 11.23
CA MET A 269 -0.76 10.41 11.04
C MET A 269 -1.02 8.95 10.67
N ILE A 270 -0.21 8.34 9.80
CA ILE A 270 -0.30 6.89 9.49
C ILE A 270 -0.18 6.09 10.78
N TYR A 271 0.79 6.46 11.64
CA TYR A 271 0.94 5.85 12.95
C TYR A 271 -0.33 6.01 13.80
N GLU A 272 -0.90 7.21 13.87
CA GLU A 272 -2.11 7.49 14.64
C GLU A 272 -3.33 6.69 14.14
N ILE A 273 -3.44 6.49 12.82
CA ILE A 273 -4.49 5.67 12.20
C ILE A 273 -4.27 4.20 12.56
N ALA A 274 -3.05 3.68 12.42
CA ALA A 274 -2.72 2.30 12.76
C ALA A 274 -3.03 2.00 14.23
N ASP A 275 -2.62 2.88 15.15
CA ASP A 275 -2.83 2.74 16.60
C ASP A 275 -4.33 2.82 16.98
N LYS A 276 -5.03 3.87 16.54
CA LYS A 276 -6.43 4.12 16.96
C LYS A 276 -7.47 3.26 16.28
N MET A 277 -7.28 2.93 14.99
CA MET A 277 -8.20 2.07 14.25
C MET A 277 -7.82 0.59 14.34
N GLY A 278 -6.57 0.27 14.71
CA GLY A 278 -6.06 -1.09 14.66
C GLY A 278 -5.79 -1.61 13.24
N VAL A 279 -5.74 -0.73 12.24
CA VAL A 279 -5.45 -1.12 10.85
C VAL A 279 -3.98 -1.53 10.71
N GLN A 280 -3.71 -2.39 9.73
CA GLN A 280 -2.34 -2.76 9.37
C GLN A 280 -1.88 -1.94 8.18
N VAL A 281 -0.62 -1.50 8.20
CA VAL A 281 -0.04 -0.66 7.16
C VAL A 281 1.25 -1.28 6.63
N PHE A 282 1.39 -1.32 5.30
CA PHE A 282 2.61 -1.69 4.59
C PHE A 282 3.09 -0.51 3.78
N ILE A 283 4.34 -0.10 3.97
CA ILE A 283 4.93 1.09 3.36
C ILE A 283 6.19 0.69 2.61
N SER A 284 6.28 1.01 1.33
CA SER A 284 7.56 0.95 0.62
C SER A 284 8.24 2.32 0.63
N THR A 285 9.58 2.31 0.68
CA THR A 285 10.38 3.54 0.60
C THR A 285 11.79 3.27 0.12
N HIS A 286 12.42 4.31 -0.42
CA HIS A 286 13.86 4.42 -0.63
C HIS A 286 14.42 5.70 0.04
N SER A 287 13.64 6.33 0.93
CA SER A 287 14.00 7.58 1.59
C SER A 287 14.57 7.36 3.00
N TYR A 288 15.78 7.88 3.22
CA TYR A 288 16.38 7.92 4.56
C TYR A 288 15.48 8.63 5.59
N PHE A 289 14.77 9.71 5.21
CA PHE A 289 13.85 10.43 6.10
C PHE A 289 12.71 9.57 6.61
N VAL A 290 12.14 8.71 5.74
CA VAL A 290 11.08 7.78 6.12
C VAL A 290 11.59 6.75 7.12
N ILE A 291 12.73 6.13 6.82
CA ILE A 291 13.36 5.12 7.70
C ILE A 291 13.66 5.75 9.05
N LYS A 292 14.37 6.89 9.07
CA LYS A 292 14.75 7.58 10.31
C LYS A 292 13.54 7.98 11.14
N LYS A 293 12.48 8.50 10.51
CA LYS A 293 11.26 8.89 11.21
C LYS A 293 10.57 7.69 11.85
N LEU A 294 10.48 6.55 11.15
CA LEU A 294 9.86 5.33 11.70
C LEU A 294 10.69 4.72 12.83
N VAL A 295 12.02 4.73 12.74
CA VAL A 295 12.91 4.34 13.86
C VAL A 295 12.63 5.21 15.10
N LEU A 296 12.55 6.54 14.92
CA LEU A 296 12.25 7.45 16.04
C LEU A 296 10.86 7.22 16.63
N LEU A 297 9.87 6.84 15.80
CA LEU A 297 8.53 6.48 16.28
C LEU A 297 8.56 5.17 17.05
N ALA A 298 9.20 4.12 16.54
CA ALA A 298 9.36 2.82 17.20
C ALA A 298 10.00 2.96 18.59
N MET A 299 11.13 3.68 18.67
CA MET A 299 11.83 3.93 19.92
C MET A 299 11.01 4.74 20.93
N ARG A 300 10.35 5.82 20.47
CA ARG A 300 9.54 6.69 21.32
C ARG A 300 8.33 5.99 21.90
N LYS A 301 7.69 5.15 21.08
CA LYS A 301 6.48 4.43 21.44
C LYS A 301 6.75 3.07 22.07
N LYS A 302 7.98 2.59 22.00
CA LYS A 302 8.40 1.25 22.42
C LYS A 302 7.57 0.16 21.72
N GLU A 303 7.40 0.32 20.43
CA GLU A 303 6.60 -0.58 19.60
C GLU A 303 7.45 -1.25 18.53
N PHE A 304 7.08 -2.49 18.22
CA PHE A 304 7.65 -3.29 17.16
C PHE A 304 7.18 -2.76 15.79
N ILE A 305 8.11 -2.28 14.97
CA ILE A 305 7.88 -1.92 13.57
C ILE A 305 8.77 -2.80 12.70
N THR A 306 8.14 -3.70 11.95
CA THR A 306 8.88 -4.61 11.08
C THR A 306 9.48 -3.88 9.89
N CYS A 307 10.77 -4.10 9.62
CA CYS A 307 11.45 -3.62 8.43
C CYS A 307 11.97 -4.79 7.61
N ILE A 308 11.58 -4.85 6.33
CA ILE A 308 12.05 -5.82 5.35
C ILE A 308 12.99 -5.12 4.40
N SER A 309 14.26 -5.51 4.39
CA SER A 309 15.27 -5.03 3.46
C SER A 309 15.41 -6.00 2.29
N LEU A 310 14.94 -5.60 1.11
CA LEU A 310 15.12 -6.32 -0.15
C LEU A 310 16.45 -5.88 -0.78
N LYS A 311 17.39 -6.80 -0.92
CA LYS A 311 18.69 -6.55 -1.57
C LYS A 311 18.73 -7.30 -2.91
N LYS A 312 19.37 -6.69 -3.90
CA LYS A 312 19.58 -7.32 -5.21
C LYS A 312 20.43 -8.57 -5.04
N ASP A 313 20.06 -9.65 -5.73
CA ASP A 313 20.76 -10.93 -5.72
C ASP A 313 20.86 -11.62 -4.34
N ALA A 314 20.15 -11.12 -3.33
CA ALA A 314 20.07 -11.77 -2.03
C ALA A 314 19.12 -12.97 -2.08
N LYS A 315 19.54 -14.10 -1.49
CA LYS A 315 18.71 -15.31 -1.43
C LYS A 315 17.48 -15.16 -0.53
N LYS A 316 17.55 -14.25 0.45
CA LYS A 316 16.46 -13.94 1.39
C LYS A 316 16.51 -12.47 1.77
N PRO A 317 15.36 -11.84 2.08
CA PRO A 317 15.35 -10.50 2.63
C PRO A 317 15.90 -10.51 4.07
N TYR A 318 16.41 -9.35 4.52
CA TYR A 318 16.72 -9.11 5.91
C TYR A 318 15.49 -8.54 6.61
N ILE A 319 15.15 -9.08 7.77
CA ILE A 319 13.99 -8.65 8.55
C ILE A 319 14.50 -8.17 9.91
N ASN A 320 14.20 -6.92 10.24
CA ASN A 320 14.64 -6.25 11.48
C ASN A 320 13.44 -5.60 12.19
N ASP A 321 13.58 -5.36 13.49
CA ASP A 321 12.74 -4.44 14.23
C ASP A 321 13.37 -3.04 14.23
N LEU A 322 12.62 -2.03 13.81
CA LEU A 322 13.10 -0.64 13.85
C LEU A 322 13.24 -0.09 15.29
N HIS A 323 12.65 -0.75 16.28
CA HIS A 323 12.87 -0.41 17.68
C HIS A 323 14.34 -0.66 18.10
N ASP A 324 14.98 -1.66 17.50
CA ASP A 324 16.38 -2.00 17.77
C ASP A 324 17.37 -1.04 17.10
N GLY A 325 16.92 -0.19 16.20
CA GLY A 325 17.74 0.82 15.53
C GLY A 325 17.56 0.89 14.01
N MET A 326 18.54 1.52 13.36
CA MET A 326 18.56 1.64 11.91
C MET A 326 18.84 0.29 11.25
N PRO A 327 18.10 -0.06 10.18
CA PRO A 327 18.33 -1.31 9.46
C PRO A 327 19.63 -1.25 8.64
N ASP A 328 20.28 -2.39 8.49
CA ASP A 328 21.44 -2.55 7.59
C ASP A 328 20.95 -2.54 6.12
N ASN A 329 21.22 -1.43 5.40
CA ASN A 329 20.78 -1.24 4.02
C ASN A 329 21.63 -0.18 3.31
N SER A 330 21.81 -0.33 1.99
CA SER A 330 22.58 0.59 1.15
C SER A 330 22.14 2.07 1.24
N ILE A 331 20.87 2.34 1.55
CA ILE A 331 20.36 3.71 1.77
C ILE A 331 21.04 4.33 2.99
N ILE A 332 21.21 3.56 4.06
CA ILE A 332 21.86 3.99 5.28
C ILE A 332 23.36 4.13 5.05
N ASP A 333 23.97 3.14 4.41
CA ASP A 333 25.41 3.15 4.08
C ASP A 333 25.79 4.36 3.26
N THR A 334 25.02 4.67 2.22
CA THR A 334 25.24 5.87 1.38
C THR A 334 25.09 7.16 2.20
N SER A 335 24.13 7.22 3.12
CA SER A 335 23.95 8.40 3.98
C SER A 335 25.12 8.60 4.95
N ILE A 336 25.69 7.51 5.47
CA ILE A 336 26.88 7.56 6.31
C ILE A 336 28.09 7.99 5.51
N GLN A 337 28.32 7.41 4.32
CA GLN A 337 29.42 7.77 3.43
C GLN A 337 29.42 9.25 3.06
N LEU A 338 28.24 9.81 2.73
CA LEU A 338 28.12 11.23 2.43
C LEU A 338 28.49 12.11 3.63
N TYR A 339 28.07 11.71 4.82
CA TYR A 339 28.42 12.43 6.05
C TYR A 339 29.91 12.34 6.38
N GLU A 340 30.54 11.18 6.16
CA GLU A 340 31.99 11.02 6.32
C GLU A 340 32.78 11.88 5.33
N GLN A 341 32.34 11.94 4.07
CA GLN A 341 32.92 12.83 3.06
C GLN A 341 32.80 14.32 3.44
N GLU A 342 31.66 14.74 3.97
CA GLU A 342 31.46 16.11 4.47
C GLU A 342 32.46 16.47 5.56
N ILE A 343 32.72 15.53 6.52
CA ILE A 343 33.71 15.73 7.56
C ILE A 343 35.13 15.77 6.98
N GLU A 344 35.48 14.89 6.04
CA GLU A 344 36.81 14.84 5.43
C GLU A 344 37.12 16.12 4.62
N GLU A 345 36.11 16.68 3.95
CA GLU A 345 36.23 17.94 3.19
C GLU A 345 36.19 19.19 4.06
N GLY A 346 35.91 19.04 5.37
CA GLY A 346 35.89 20.13 6.34
C GLY A 346 34.71 21.08 6.16
N LEU A 347 33.59 20.58 5.65
CA LEU A 347 32.34 21.31 5.41
C LEU A 347 31.42 21.32 6.65
#